data_0021b8d78a046064fd3c10acb454b8a0
#
_entry.id   0021b8d78a046064fd3c10acb454b8a0
#
_cell.length_a   1.000
_cell.length_b   1.000
_cell.length_c   1.000
_cell.angle_alpha   90.00
_cell.angle_beta   90.00
_cell.angle_gamma   90.00
#
_symmetry.space_group_name_H-M   'P 1'
#
loop_
_entity.id
_entity.type
_entity.pdbx_description
1 polymer ?
#
loop_
_entity_poly.entity_id
_entity_poly.type
_entity_poly.pdbx_seq_one_letter_code
_entity_poly.pdbx_strand_id
1 'polypeptide(L)'
;DVQIRALRKPGRLIAGQYTARSRPSLNVRNNHATLQLQRGQTWWLSMADWDLGLASDLPWGLLASSSIGNLDVDLRGLVLERAVIASGMGTVTAVAPDRASGPIFLRSTLGDVRVAVPEDMPATIIVKAGPFARVRVDSRRYEEISENRYVTRDPGNTLQGALEITVSTVFGTIHVN
;
A
#
# COMPACT_ATOMS: atom_id res chain seq x y z
N ASP A 1 -7.75 -7.15 9.90
CA ASP A 1 -7.53 -6.17 8.83
C ASP A 1 -6.63 -5.04 9.33
N VAL A 2 -5.95 -4.35 8.42
CA VAL A 2 -5.07 -3.23 8.74
C VAL A 2 -5.45 -2.04 7.89
N GLN A 3 -5.71 -0.90 8.54
CA GLN A 3 -5.94 0.38 7.89
C GLN A 3 -4.78 1.33 8.23
N ILE A 4 -4.23 1.99 7.21
CA ILE A 4 -3.16 2.98 7.37
C ILE A 4 -3.55 4.25 6.63
N ARG A 5 -3.38 5.40 7.29
CA ARG A 5 -3.73 6.71 6.72
C ARG A 5 -2.87 7.84 7.31
N ALA A 6 -2.93 9.01 6.69
CA ALA A 6 -2.30 10.20 7.24
C ALA A 6 -2.99 10.63 8.55
N LEU A 7 -2.17 11.01 9.54
CA LEU A 7 -2.65 11.51 10.82
C LEU A 7 -2.98 13.00 10.73
N ARG A 8 -4.20 13.36 11.09
CA ARG A 8 -4.66 14.76 11.04
C ARG A 8 -4.24 15.62 12.26
N LYS A 9 -3.61 15.00 13.27
CA LYS A 9 -3.22 15.70 14.50
C LYS A 9 -1.71 15.97 14.53
N PRO A 10 -1.27 17.24 14.62
CA PRO A 10 0.14 17.57 14.73
C PRO A 10 0.74 17.09 16.04
N GLY A 11 2.05 16.88 16.06
CA GLY A 11 2.82 16.53 17.26
C GLY A 11 2.79 15.04 17.66
N ARG A 12 2.27 14.16 16.80
CA ARG A 12 2.35 12.71 16.97
C ARG A 12 2.92 12.06 15.72
N LEU A 13 3.89 11.18 15.90
CA LEU A 13 4.51 10.44 14.79
C LEU A 13 3.58 9.32 14.29
N ILE A 14 3.08 8.52 15.22
CA ILE A 14 2.17 7.40 14.96
C ILE A 14 1.08 7.44 16.03
N ALA A 15 -0.15 7.28 15.63
CA ALA A 15 -1.28 7.07 16.53
C ALA A 15 -2.25 6.07 15.91
N GLY A 16 -2.90 5.28 16.74
CA GLY A 16 -3.85 4.31 16.21
C GLY A 16 -4.63 3.60 17.29
N GLN A 17 -5.57 2.80 16.82
CA GLN A 17 -6.39 1.92 17.63
C GLN A 17 -6.20 0.49 17.12
N TYR A 18 -6.33 -0.46 18.01
CA TYR A 18 -6.31 -1.87 17.64
C TYR A 18 -7.35 -2.64 18.44
N THR A 19 -7.93 -3.62 17.80
CA THR A 19 -8.78 -4.62 18.43
C THR A 19 -8.09 -5.96 18.31
N ALA A 20 -7.48 -6.41 19.38
CA ALA A 20 -6.80 -7.72 19.43
C ALA A 20 -6.80 -8.24 20.86
N ARG A 21 -6.74 -9.58 20.99
CA ARG A 21 -6.60 -10.25 22.31
C ARG A 21 -5.20 -10.07 22.91
N SER A 22 -4.19 -9.82 22.10
CA SER A 22 -2.82 -9.57 22.53
C SER A 22 -2.40 -8.14 22.24
N ARG A 23 -1.61 -7.56 23.14
CA ARG A 23 -1.10 -6.18 22.98
C ARG A 23 -0.01 -6.16 21.90
N PRO A 24 -0.05 -5.20 20.97
CA PRO A 24 1.06 -4.99 20.07
C PRO A 24 2.28 -4.48 20.83
N SER A 25 3.46 -4.87 20.37
CA SER A 25 4.72 -4.30 20.83
C SER A 25 5.19 -3.22 19.86
N LEU A 26 5.44 -2.03 20.36
CA LEU A 26 6.09 -0.95 19.60
C LEU A 26 7.55 -0.87 20.04
N ASN A 27 8.47 -1.07 19.12
CA ASN A 27 9.90 -0.89 19.34
C ASN A 27 10.39 0.25 18.45
N VAL A 28 10.98 1.27 19.05
CA VAL A 28 11.54 2.41 18.32
C VAL A 28 13.05 2.42 18.55
N ARG A 29 13.82 2.26 17.48
CA ARG A 29 15.29 2.34 17.49
C ARG A 29 15.77 3.17 16.31
N ASN A 30 16.59 4.19 16.56
CA ASN A 30 17.30 4.95 15.54
C ASN A 30 16.44 5.29 14.31
N ASN A 31 15.37 6.01 14.45
CA ASN A 31 14.47 6.38 13.33
C ASN A 31 13.63 5.23 12.71
N HIS A 32 13.69 4.02 13.29
CA HIS A 32 12.87 2.90 12.88
C HIS A 32 11.82 2.59 13.94
N ALA A 33 10.55 2.63 13.57
CA ALA A 33 9.45 2.18 14.41
C ALA A 33 8.95 0.83 13.90
N THR A 34 9.04 -0.20 14.73
CA THR A 34 8.52 -1.53 14.41
C THR A 34 7.33 -1.82 15.31
N LEU A 35 6.18 -1.99 14.68
CA LEU A 35 4.95 -2.37 15.35
C LEU A 35 4.63 -3.83 15.00
N GLN A 36 4.66 -4.70 15.98
CA GLN A 36 4.43 -6.13 15.79
C GLN A 36 3.31 -6.62 16.70
N LEU A 37 2.44 -7.46 16.14
CA LEU A 37 1.52 -8.26 16.90
C LEU A 37 2.11 -9.67 17.06
N GLN A 38 2.56 -10.02 18.26
CA GLN A 38 2.95 -11.39 18.56
C GLN A 38 1.69 -12.24 18.71
N ARG A 39 1.53 -13.20 17.82
CA ARG A 39 0.43 -14.18 17.88
C ARG A 39 0.73 -15.19 18.97
N GLY A 40 -0.19 -15.33 19.93
CA GLY A 40 -0.19 -16.47 20.86
C GLY A 40 -0.47 -17.79 20.12
N GLN A 41 -0.41 -18.91 20.85
CA GLN A 41 -0.57 -20.28 20.30
C GLN A 41 -1.91 -20.55 19.57
N THR A 42 -2.90 -19.67 19.68
CA THR A 42 -4.23 -19.79 19.01
C THR A 42 -4.31 -18.91 17.76
N TRP A 43 -3.37 -19.08 16.85
CA TRP A 43 -3.19 -18.22 15.67
C TRP A 43 -4.39 -18.17 14.70
N TRP A 44 -5.19 -19.23 14.62
CA TRP A 44 -6.25 -19.39 13.63
C TRP A 44 -7.59 -18.72 14.02
N LEU A 45 -7.73 -18.25 15.26
CA LEU A 45 -8.93 -17.55 15.75
C LEU A 45 -8.65 -16.08 16.17
N SER A 46 -7.45 -15.58 15.99
CA SER A 46 -7.09 -14.22 16.38
C SER A 46 -7.31 -13.24 15.23
N MET A 47 -8.49 -12.67 15.15
CA MET A 47 -8.73 -11.49 14.32
C MET A 47 -8.19 -10.27 15.04
N ALA A 48 -7.36 -9.49 14.36
CA ALA A 48 -6.89 -8.21 14.84
C ALA A 48 -7.21 -7.15 13.78
N ASP A 49 -7.87 -6.08 14.21
CA ASP A 49 -8.11 -4.92 13.38
C ASP A 49 -7.21 -3.78 13.86
N TRP A 50 -6.54 -3.14 12.93
CA TRP A 50 -5.63 -2.04 13.19
C TRP A 50 -6.03 -0.83 12.37
N ASP A 51 -6.13 0.31 13.03
CA ASP A 51 -6.30 1.62 12.40
C ASP A 51 -5.12 2.50 12.83
N LEU A 52 -4.22 2.79 11.90
CA LEU A 52 -2.97 3.49 12.14
C LEU A 52 -2.94 4.80 11.37
N GLY A 53 -2.63 5.89 12.06
CA GLY A 53 -2.34 7.19 11.48
C GLY A 53 -0.85 7.48 11.55
N LEU A 54 -0.26 7.94 10.44
CA LEU A 54 1.14 8.34 10.31
C LEU A 54 1.23 9.86 10.13
N ALA A 55 2.26 10.49 10.71
CA ALA A 55 2.49 11.92 10.55
C ALA A 55 2.69 12.29 9.07
N SER A 56 2.10 13.40 8.64
CA SER A 56 2.15 13.85 7.24
C SER A 56 3.36 14.74 6.92
N ASP A 57 4.07 15.21 7.94
CA ASP A 57 5.19 16.16 7.85
C ASP A 57 6.57 15.49 7.80
N LEU A 58 6.61 14.17 7.85
CA LEU A 58 7.84 13.39 7.84
C LEU A 58 7.89 12.42 6.67
N PRO A 59 9.07 12.15 6.11
CA PRO A 59 9.26 11.11 5.12
C PRO A 59 9.18 9.72 5.75
N TRP A 60 8.46 8.79 5.09
CA TRP A 60 8.24 7.44 5.58
C TRP A 60 8.79 6.37 4.62
N GLY A 61 9.56 5.44 5.17
CA GLY A 61 9.74 4.13 4.58
C GLY A 61 8.70 3.18 5.20
N LEU A 62 7.68 2.78 4.44
CA LEU A 62 6.57 1.97 4.94
C LEU A 62 6.74 0.50 4.56
N LEU A 63 6.67 -0.38 5.56
CA LEU A 63 6.54 -1.82 5.36
C LEU A 63 5.32 -2.32 6.14
N ALA A 64 4.26 -2.68 5.42
CA ALA A 64 3.06 -3.26 6.00
C ALA A 64 2.84 -4.67 5.44
N SER A 65 2.71 -5.66 6.31
CA SER A 65 2.46 -7.03 5.87
C SER A 65 1.49 -7.77 6.77
N SER A 66 0.65 -8.60 6.14
CA SER A 66 -0.26 -9.52 6.81
C SER A 66 -0.15 -10.91 6.17
N SER A 67 -0.14 -11.96 6.97
CA SER A 67 -0.22 -13.32 6.43
C SER A 67 -1.63 -13.65 5.95
N ILE A 68 -2.65 -13.23 6.71
CA ILE A 68 -4.08 -13.39 6.40
C ILE A 68 -4.80 -12.14 6.86
N GLY A 69 -5.51 -11.49 5.95
CA GLY A 69 -6.28 -10.27 6.22
C GLY A 69 -6.10 -9.23 5.13
N ASN A 70 -7.02 -8.28 5.11
CA ASN A 70 -6.99 -7.18 4.16
C ASN A 70 -6.10 -6.05 4.66
N LEU A 71 -5.47 -5.37 3.72
CA LEU A 71 -4.68 -4.16 3.95
C LEU A 71 -5.34 -3.03 3.17
N ASP A 72 -5.81 -2.02 3.87
CA ASP A 72 -6.40 -0.81 3.29
C ASP A 72 -5.52 0.40 3.65
N VAL A 73 -4.88 0.98 2.64
CA VAL A 73 -3.83 1.97 2.87
C VAL A 73 -4.10 3.22 2.05
N ASP A 74 -4.45 4.30 2.72
CA ASP A 74 -4.58 5.63 2.13
C ASP A 74 -3.29 6.42 2.38
N LEU A 75 -2.46 6.52 1.33
CA LEU A 75 -1.15 7.18 1.40
C LEU A 75 -1.21 8.68 1.07
N ARG A 76 -2.39 9.21 0.75
CA ARG A 76 -2.56 10.64 0.47
C ARG A 76 -2.14 11.50 1.67
N GLY A 77 -1.47 12.58 1.41
CA GLY A 77 -0.93 13.47 2.44
C GLY A 77 0.30 12.92 3.15
N LEU A 78 0.82 11.75 2.79
CA LEU A 78 2.09 11.23 3.28
C LEU A 78 3.22 11.53 2.30
N VAL A 79 4.40 11.80 2.83
CA VAL A 79 5.65 11.86 2.06
C VAL A 79 6.32 10.50 2.16
N LEU A 80 6.45 9.79 1.05
CA LEU A 80 7.02 8.45 1.04
C LEU A 80 8.41 8.42 0.42
N GLU A 81 9.35 7.77 1.09
CA GLU A 81 10.63 7.35 0.51
C GLU A 81 10.45 6.05 -0.28
N ARG A 82 9.69 5.12 0.26
CA ARG A 82 9.27 3.88 -0.40
C ARG A 82 8.14 3.24 0.38
N ALA A 83 7.35 2.38 -0.26
CA ALA A 83 6.36 1.56 0.43
C ALA A 83 6.37 0.12 -0.08
N VAL A 84 6.20 -0.82 0.85
CA VAL A 84 5.96 -2.24 0.56
C VAL A 84 4.73 -2.66 1.35
N ILE A 85 3.68 -3.04 0.64
CA ILE A 85 2.40 -3.45 1.24
C ILE A 85 2.07 -4.83 0.70
N ALA A 86 2.03 -5.83 1.58
CA ALA A 86 1.91 -7.22 1.16
C ALA A 86 0.92 -8.03 2.00
N SER A 87 0.01 -8.76 1.36
CA SER A 87 -0.84 -9.75 1.99
C SER A 87 -0.52 -11.15 1.46
N GLY A 88 -0.45 -12.13 2.33
CA GLY A 88 -0.39 -13.54 1.92
C GLY A 88 -1.75 -13.98 1.39
N MET A 89 -2.81 -13.76 2.16
CA MET A 89 -4.19 -14.09 1.80
C MET A 89 -5.10 -12.92 2.20
N GLY A 90 -5.66 -12.25 1.21
CA GLY A 90 -6.54 -11.09 1.41
C GLY A 90 -6.32 -10.02 0.34
N THR A 91 -7.17 -9.03 0.35
CA THR A 91 -7.13 -7.91 -0.59
C THR A 91 -6.17 -6.83 -0.10
N VAL A 92 -5.36 -6.29 -1.01
CA VAL A 92 -4.57 -5.08 -0.79
C VAL A 92 -5.23 -3.94 -1.55
N THR A 93 -5.72 -2.94 -0.84
CA THR A 93 -6.27 -1.71 -1.43
C THR A 93 -5.35 -0.55 -1.05
N ALA A 94 -4.92 0.21 -2.04
CA ALA A 94 -4.06 1.36 -1.81
C ALA A 94 -4.52 2.57 -2.62
N VAL A 95 -4.53 3.73 -1.98
CA VAL A 95 -4.58 5.02 -2.66
C VAL A 95 -3.16 5.58 -2.65
N ALA A 96 -2.64 5.92 -3.83
CA ALA A 96 -1.27 6.39 -3.97
C ALA A 96 -1.05 7.75 -3.28
N PRO A 97 0.18 8.06 -2.84
CA PRO A 97 0.51 9.33 -2.21
C PRO A 97 0.58 10.46 -3.23
N ASP A 98 0.53 11.69 -2.74
CA ASP A 98 0.77 12.87 -3.55
C ASP A 98 2.25 13.05 -3.90
N ARG A 99 3.16 12.42 -3.15
CA ARG A 99 4.61 12.47 -3.38
C ARG A 99 5.28 11.18 -2.89
N ALA A 100 6.14 10.63 -3.74
CA ALA A 100 7.07 9.57 -3.34
C ALA A 100 8.42 9.79 -4.03
N SER A 101 9.51 9.59 -3.32
CA SER A 101 10.87 9.65 -3.87
C SER A 101 11.40 8.28 -4.30
N GLY A 102 10.68 7.22 -4.01
CA GLY A 102 11.03 5.87 -4.39
C GLY A 102 9.82 4.99 -4.68
N PRO A 103 10.05 3.73 -5.03
CA PRO A 103 9.02 2.84 -5.55
C PRO A 103 8.01 2.38 -4.49
N ILE A 104 6.79 2.11 -4.96
CA ILE A 104 5.70 1.54 -4.17
C ILE A 104 5.42 0.13 -4.67
N PHE A 105 5.44 -0.85 -3.79
CA PHE A 105 5.16 -2.25 -4.09
C PHE A 105 3.90 -2.70 -3.38
N LEU A 106 2.91 -3.16 -4.16
CA LEU A 106 1.65 -3.70 -3.67
C LEU A 106 1.56 -5.16 -4.08
N ARG A 107 1.38 -6.05 -3.13
CA ARG A 107 1.35 -7.48 -3.40
C ARG A 107 0.26 -8.20 -2.62
N SER A 108 -0.48 -9.08 -3.30
CA SER A 108 -1.21 -10.16 -2.68
C SER A 108 -0.75 -11.51 -3.27
N THR A 109 -0.77 -12.58 -2.49
CA THR A 109 -0.55 -13.92 -3.07
C THR A 109 -1.87 -14.55 -3.47
N LEU A 110 -2.85 -14.54 -2.56
CA LEU A 110 -4.22 -15.03 -2.76
C LEU A 110 -5.19 -13.89 -2.43
N GLY A 111 -5.59 -13.14 -3.46
CA GLY A 111 -6.52 -12.02 -3.32
C GLY A 111 -6.27 -10.92 -4.33
N ASP A 112 -7.13 -9.93 -4.29
CA ASP A 112 -7.08 -8.81 -5.21
C ASP A 112 -6.04 -7.76 -4.79
N VAL A 113 -5.51 -7.03 -5.76
CA VAL A 113 -4.75 -5.80 -5.53
C VAL A 113 -5.47 -4.66 -6.25
N ARG A 114 -5.85 -3.64 -5.50
CA ARG A 114 -6.52 -2.46 -6.01
C ARG A 114 -5.67 -1.23 -5.74
N VAL A 115 -5.34 -0.51 -6.78
CA VAL A 115 -4.61 0.76 -6.67
C VAL A 115 -5.37 1.87 -7.35
N ALA A 116 -5.56 2.96 -6.62
CA ALA A 116 -6.07 4.21 -7.13
C ALA A 116 -4.97 5.27 -7.06
N VAL A 117 -4.71 5.94 -8.16
CA VAL A 117 -3.77 7.06 -8.22
C VAL A 117 -4.59 8.36 -8.30
N PRO A 118 -4.27 9.43 -7.56
CA PRO A 118 -4.93 10.73 -7.71
C PRO A 118 -4.90 11.22 -9.16
N GLU A 119 -5.96 11.92 -9.61
CA GLU A 119 -6.13 12.28 -11.03
C GLU A 119 -5.03 13.19 -11.59
N ASP A 120 -4.48 14.02 -10.75
CA ASP A 120 -3.43 14.99 -11.05
C ASP A 120 -2.00 14.42 -10.94
N MET A 121 -1.87 13.13 -10.59
CA MET A 121 -0.57 12.52 -10.37
C MET A 121 -0.14 11.64 -11.55
N PRO A 122 1.02 11.93 -12.16
CA PRO A 122 1.61 11.03 -13.14
C PRO A 122 2.11 9.76 -12.45
N ALA A 123 1.86 8.62 -13.07
CA ALA A 123 2.29 7.34 -12.54
C ALA A 123 2.74 6.38 -13.65
N THR A 124 3.73 5.59 -13.31
CA THR A 124 4.12 4.38 -14.05
C THR A 124 3.72 3.17 -13.24
N ILE A 125 2.84 2.35 -13.79
CA ILE A 125 2.35 1.13 -13.15
C ILE A 125 3.01 -0.07 -13.82
N ILE A 126 3.69 -0.90 -13.03
CA ILE A 126 4.27 -2.15 -13.48
C ILE A 126 3.43 -3.29 -12.92
N VAL A 127 2.82 -4.08 -13.79
CA VAL A 127 1.94 -5.18 -13.41
C VAL A 127 2.71 -6.50 -13.49
N LYS A 128 2.71 -7.26 -12.38
CA LYS A 128 3.28 -8.61 -12.31
C LYS A 128 2.18 -9.61 -11.97
N ALA A 129 1.42 -9.98 -12.99
CA ALA A 129 0.33 -10.93 -12.86
C ALA A 129 0.85 -12.37 -12.89
N GLY A 130 0.45 -13.18 -11.92
CA GLY A 130 0.68 -14.62 -11.95
C GLY A 130 -0.24 -15.33 -12.96
N PRO A 131 -0.05 -16.63 -13.19
CA PRO A 131 -0.75 -17.40 -14.24
C PRO A 131 -2.27 -17.48 -14.04
N PHE A 132 -2.76 -17.24 -12.83
CA PHE A 132 -4.18 -17.26 -12.48
C PHE A 132 -4.73 -15.88 -12.12
N ALA A 133 -3.96 -14.83 -12.38
CA ALA A 133 -4.38 -13.47 -12.11
C ALA A 133 -5.08 -12.86 -13.33
N ARG A 134 -6.00 -11.93 -13.04
CA ARG A 134 -6.63 -11.09 -14.06
C ARG A 134 -6.15 -9.66 -13.88
N VAL A 135 -6.02 -8.93 -14.98
CA VAL A 135 -5.59 -7.53 -14.96
C VAL A 135 -6.71 -6.67 -15.53
N ARG A 136 -7.04 -5.62 -14.80
CA ARG A 136 -8.00 -4.58 -15.20
C ARG A 136 -7.39 -3.21 -14.97
N VAL A 137 -7.05 -2.54 -16.05
CA VAL A 137 -6.51 -1.18 -16.03
C VAL A 137 -7.51 -0.27 -16.70
N ASP A 138 -7.79 0.90 -16.12
CA ASP A 138 -8.65 1.90 -16.76
C ASP A 138 -7.94 2.48 -17.99
N SER A 139 -8.34 2.00 -19.17
CA SER A 139 -7.77 2.43 -20.45
C SER A 139 -8.06 3.90 -20.82
N ARG A 140 -8.99 4.55 -20.15
CA ARG A 140 -9.24 5.99 -20.32
C ARG A 140 -8.12 6.81 -19.71
N ARG A 141 -7.54 6.30 -18.63
CA ARG A 141 -6.54 7.00 -17.83
C ARG A 141 -5.12 6.53 -18.11
N TYR A 142 -4.96 5.27 -18.47
CA TYR A 142 -3.65 4.66 -18.66
C TYR A 142 -3.43 4.18 -20.08
N GLU A 143 -2.18 4.24 -20.54
CA GLU A 143 -1.71 3.69 -21.80
C GLU A 143 -0.64 2.65 -21.53
N GLU A 144 -0.73 1.52 -22.20
CA GLU A 144 0.29 0.49 -22.16
C GLU A 144 1.44 0.86 -23.12
N ILE A 145 2.61 1.14 -22.56
CA ILE A 145 3.81 1.53 -23.34
C ILE A 145 4.74 0.36 -23.64
N SER A 146 4.65 -0.70 -22.84
CA SER A 146 5.32 -1.98 -23.08
C SER A 146 4.58 -3.06 -22.32
N GLU A 147 4.93 -4.32 -22.53
CA GLU A 147 4.28 -5.45 -21.88
C GLU A 147 4.17 -5.26 -20.35
N ASN A 148 2.92 -5.22 -19.86
CA ASN A 148 2.59 -5.05 -18.45
C ASN A 148 3.10 -3.73 -17.81
N ARG A 149 3.40 -2.71 -18.60
CA ARG A 149 3.81 -1.40 -18.12
C ARG A 149 2.88 -0.31 -18.65
N TYR A 150 2.22 0.36 -17.74
CA TYR A 150 1.20 1.39 -17.99
C TYR A 150 1.65 2.74 -17.48
N VAL A 151 1.35 3.79 -18.21
CA VAL A 151 1.59 5.19 -17.81
C VAL A 151 0.30 5.99 -17.88
N THR A 152 0.18 7.02 -17.05
CA THR A 152 -0.94 7.95 -17.12
C THR A 152 -0.94 8.72 -18.44
N ARG A 153 -2.13 8.84 -19.05
CA ARG A 153 -2.37 9.61 -20.28
C ARG A 153 -2.50 11.10 -20.00
N ASP A 154 -1.47 11.75 -19.59
CA ASP A 154 -1.49 13.22 -19.42
C ASP A 154 -0.49 13.86 -20.36
N PRO A 155 -0.95 14.56 -21.42
CA PRO A 155 -0.06 15.18 -22.39
C PRO A 155 0.76 16.37 -21.84
N GLY A 156 0.44 16.85 -20.65
CA GLY A 156 1.14 17.97 -20.00
C GLY A 156 2.18 17.54 -18.97
N ASN A 157 2.22 16.27 -18.58
CA ASN A 157 3.08 15.80 -17.50
C ASN A 157 4.30 15.06 -18.06
N THR A 158 5.46 15.66 -17.89
CA THR A 158 6.72 14.94 -18.11
C THR A 158 6.81 13.82 -17.09
N LEU A 159 7.27 12.63 -17.51
CA LEU A 159 7.49 11.47 -16.63
C LEU A 159 8.53 11.72 -15.51
N GLN A 160 9.09 12.92 -15.44
CA GLN A 160 9.94 13.35 -14.33
C GLN A 160 9.08 13.59 -13.09
N GLY A 161 9.30 12.77 -12.07
CA GLY A 161 8.52 12.81 -10.83
C GLY A 161 7.29 11.91 -10.82
N ALA A 162 7.08 11.09 -11.85
CA ALA A 162 6.01 10.11 -11.86
C ALA A 162 6.19 9.08 -10.76
N LEU A 163 5.09 8.72 -10.09
CA LEU A 163 5.07 7.64 -9.11
C LEU A 163 5.39 6.32 -9.80
N GLU A 164 6.32 5.54 -9.25
CA GLU A 164 6.57 4.18 -9.72
C GLU A 164 5.87 3.19 -8.81
N ILE A 165 4.86 2.48 -9.33
CA ILE A 165 4.05 1.55 -8.57
C ILE A 165 4.13 0.17 -9.24
N THR A 166 4.63 -0.82 -8.49
CA THR A 166 4.59 -2.22 -8.90
C THR A 166 3.45 -2.93 -8.18
N VAL A 167 2.55 -3.54 -8.94
CA VAL A 167 1.44 -4.32 -8.43
C VAL A 167 1.58 -5.79 -8.81
N SER A 168 1.33 -6.70 -7.87
CA SER A 168 1.45 -8.14 -8.15
C SER A 168 0.42 -8.98 -7.39
N THR A 169 -0.11 -10.01 -8.06
CA THR A 169 -0.85 -11.10 -7.44
C THR A 169 -0.63 -12.41 -8.18
N VAL A 170 -0.73 -13.53 -7.49
CA VAL A 170 -0.66 -14.87 -8.11
C VAL A 170 -2.06 -15.37 -8.45
N PHE A 171 -3.01 -15.21 -7.51
CA PHE A 171 -4.42 -15.57 -7.66
C PHE A 171 -5.29 -14.39 -7.27
N GLY A 172 -6.05 -13.86 -8.21
CA GLY A 172 -6.95 -12.73 -7.95
C GLY A 172 -6.98 -11.75 -9.11
N THR A 173 -7.44 -10.53 -8.84
CA THR A 173 -7.53 -9.49 -9.86
C THR A 173 -6.71 -8.28 -9.44
N ILE A 174 -5.94 -7.75 -10.39
CA ILE A 174 -5.28 -6.45 -10.26
C ILE A 174 -6.20 -5.40 -10.88
N HIS A 175 -6.59 -4.41 -10.07
CA HIS A 175 -7.38 -3.26 -10.51
C HIS A 175 -6.52 -2.00 -10.41
N VAL A 176 -6.40 -1.27 -11.50
CA VAL A 176 -5.73 0.03 -11.59
C VAL A 176 -6.74 1.07 -12.07
N ASN A 177 -7.03 2.06 -11.21
CA ASN A 177 -8.01 3.11 -11.44
C ASN A 177 -7.36 4.49 -11.43
#